data_a2d0b550ab13720b8e8ad2301b08b844
#
_entry.id   a2d0b550ab13720b8e8ad2301b08b844
#
_cell.length_a   1.000
_cell.length_b   1.000
_cell.length_c   1.000
_cell.angle_alpha   90.00
_cell.angle_beta   90.00
_cell.angle_gamma   90.00
#
_symmetry.space_group_name_H-M   'P 1'
#
loop_
_entity.id
_entity.type
_entity.pdbx_description
1 polymer ?
#
loop_
_entity_poly.entity_id
_entity_poly.type
_entity_poly.pdbx_seq_one_letter_code
_entity_poly.pdbx_strand_id
1 'polypeptide(L)'
;MLNSNPATIMTDPGVADAIYLEPLTVTTVERILEIERPDGILPGIGGQTGLNLAMDVSRAGVLERTGTRLLGTPIESIEMADDRERFRDLLDSIGQPFAPSVIVEGETEEERAVATARAFDAIGT
;
A
#
# COMPACT_ATOMS: atom_id res chain seq x y z
N MET A 1 -14.76 -7.61 9.88
CA MET A 1 -14.66 -6.94 8.56
C MET A 1 -14.76 -5.44 8.73
N LEU A 2 -13.82 -4.67 8.18
CA LEU A 2 -13.87 -3.20 8.14
C LEU A 2 -13.99 -2.75 6.68
N ASN A 3 -14.96 -1.90 6.37
CA ASN A 3 -15.13 -1.27 5.07
C ASN A 3 -15.89 0.06 5.23
N SER A 4 -15.56 1.06 4.45
CA SER A 4 -16.27 2.34 4.44
C SER A 4 -17.47 2.38 3.47
N ASN A 5 -17.62 1.36 2.63
CA ASN A 5 -18.70 1.26 1.65
C ASN A 5 -19.83 0.38 2.17
N PRO A 6 -21.03 0.93 2.41
CA PRO A 6 -22.19 0.16 2.85
C PRO A 6 -22.85 -0.67 1.73
N ALA A 7 -22.48 -0.43 0.46
CA ALA A 7 -23.12 -1.04 -0.70
C ALA A 7 -22.37 -2.27 -1.24
N THR A 8 -21.42 -2.80 -0.49
CA THR A 8 -20.70 -4.03 -0.87
C THR A 8 -21.26 -5.25 -0.15
N ILE A 9 -21.28 -6.41 -0.82
CA ILE A 9 -21.64 -7.69 -0.20
C ILE A 9 -20.74 -8.05 0.98
N MET A 10 -19.52 -7.50 1.05
CA MET A 10 -18.58 -7.70 2.15
C MET A 10 -19.08 -7.15 3.50
N THR A 11 -20.04 -6.22 3.46
CA THR A 11 -20.68 -5.63 4.63
C THR A 11 -22.10 -6.15 4.87
N ASP A 12 -22.53 -7.15 4.13
CA ASP A 12 -23.82 -7.79 4.34
C ASP A 12 -23.84 -8.62 5.64
N PRO A 13 -24.97 -8.66 6.36
CA PRO A 13 -25.13 -9.48 7.54
C PRO A 13 -24.79 -10.95 7.28
N GLY A 14 -23.95 -11.54 8.12
CA GLY A 14 -23.56 -12.96 8.00
C GLY A 14 -22.32 -13.23 7.14
N VAL A 15 -21.73 -12.22 6.50
CA VAL A 15 -20.44 -12.36 5.79
C VAL A 15 -19.27 -12.41 6.77
N ALA A 16 -19.38 -11.71 7.89
CA ALA A 16 -18.39 -11.75 8.97
C ALA A 16 -19.08 -11.71 10.33
N ASP A 17 -18.42 -12.21 11.36
CA ASP A 17 -18.94 -12.21 12.74
C ASP A 17 -19.13 -10.79 13.28
N ALA A 18 -18.25 -9.85 12.90
CA ALA A 18 -18.35 -8.42 13.20
C ALA A 18 -18.10 -7.58 11.96
N ILE A 19 -18.94 -6.57 11.74
CA ILE A 19 -18.87 -5.67 10.59
C ILE A 19 -18.79 -4.23 11.09
N TYR A 20 -17.76 -3.51 10.63
CA TYR A 20 -17.51 -2.11 10.94
C TYR A 20 -17.64 -1.28 9.68
N LEU A 21 -18.66 -0.43 9.63
CA LEU A 21 -18.88 0.57 8.57
C LEU A 21 -18.30 1.90 9.03
N GLU A 22 -16.99 2.03 8.91
CA GLU A 22 -16.24 3.15 9.45
C GLU A 22 -15.22 3.67 8.43
N PRO A 23 -14.75 4.92 8.59
CA PRO A 23 -13.66 5.44 7.77
C PRO A 23 -12.39 4.59 7.91
N LEU A 24 -11.71 4.38 6.78
CA LEU A 24 -10.46 3.61 6.72
C LEU A 24 -9.28 4.48 7.20
N THR A 25 -9.15 4.65 8.50
CA THR A 25 -8.08 5.44 9.16
C THR A 25 -7.32 4.59 10.16
N VAL A 26 -6.07 4.98 10.45
CA VAL A 26 -5.24 4.33 11.47
C VAL A 26 -5.95 4.26 12.82
N THR A 27 -6.59 5.36 13.24
CA THR A 27 -7.32 5.43 14.52
C THR A 27 -8.50 4.45 14.58
N THR A 28 -9.24 4.31 13.46
CA THR A 28 -10.34 3.36 13.38
C THR A 28 -9.83 1.92 13.48
N VAL A 29 -8.76 1.59 12.73
CA VAL A 29 -8.15 0.26 12.78
C VAL A 29 -7.63 -0.03 14.18
N GLU A 30 -6.91 0.89 14.80
CA GLU A 30 -6.39 0.73 16.17
C GLU A 30 -7.50 0.36 17.16
N ARG A 31 -8.60 1.12 17.17
CA ARG A 31 -9.75 0.84 18.03
C ARG A 31 -10.36 -0.54 17.79
N ILE A 32 -10.50 -0.93 16.54
CA ILE A 32 -11.04 -2.26 16.20
C ILE A 32 -10.09 -3.37 16.67
N LEU A 33 -8.78 -3.20 16.47
CA LEU A 33 -7.79 -4.18 16.93
C LEU A 33 -7.76 -4.30 18.45
N GLU A 34 -7.98 -3.21 19.18
CA GLU A 34 -8.08 -3.22 20.65
C GLU A 34 -9.34 -3.94 21.15
N ILE A 35 -10.47 -3.78 20.46
CA ILE A 35 -11.76 -4.39 20.80
C ILE A 35 -11.77 -5.88 20.46
N GLU A 36 -11.46 -6.20 19.20
CA GLU A 36 -11.60 -7.55 18.65
C GLU A 36 -10.40 -8.45 18.93
N ARG A 37 -9.23 -7.85 19.16
CA ARG A 37 -7.94 -8.54 19.41
C ARG A 37 -7.71 -9.72 18.47
N PRO A 38 -7.77 -9.50 17.16
CA PRO A 38 -7.58 -10.56 16.20
C PRO A 38 -6.10 -11.01 16.17
N ASP A 39 -5.85 -12.27 15.82
CA ASP A 39 -4.49 -12.79 15.62
C ASP A 39 -3.77 -12.13 14.44
N GLY A 40 -4.52 -11.62 13.46
CA GLY A 40 -3.95 -10.96 12.30
C GLY A 40 -4.95 -10.16 11.48
N ILE A 41 -4.41 -9.30 10.60
CA ILE A 41 -5.17 -8.54 9.61
C ILE A 41 -4.75 -8.95 8.20
N LEU A 42 -5.71 -8.96 7.26
CA LEU A 42 -5.51 -9.29 5.85
C LEU A 42 -5.89 -8.09 4.98
N PRO A 43 -4.96 -7.16 4.69
CA PRO A 43 -5.26 -5.93 3.96
C PRO A 43 -5.41 -6.13 2.45
N GLY A 44 -4.82 -7.18 1.87
CA GLY A 44 -4.77 -7.40 0.42
C GLY A 44 -6.14 -7.52 -0.25
N ILE A 45 -7.18 -7.92 0.50
CA ILE A 45 -8.57 -7.96 -0.01
C ILE A 45 -9.11 -6.54 -0.25
N GLY A 46 -8.57 -5.53 0.45
CA GLY A 46 -8.96 -4.13 0.32
C GLY A 46 -8.28 -3.38 -0.83
N GLY A 47 -7.52 -4.07 -1.69
CA GLY A 47 -6.75 -3.45 -2.78
C GLY A 47 -5.73 -2.44 -2.27
N GLN A 48 -5.36 -1.46 -3.12
CA GLN A 48 -4.34 -0.48 -2.78
C GLN A 48 -4.67 0.34 -1.52
N THR A 49 -5.94 0.67 -1.32
CA THR A 49 -6.37 1.39 -0.11
C THR A 49 -6.12 0.57 1.16
N GLY A 50 -6.40 -0.72 1.13
CA GLY A 50 -6.12 -1.62 2.25
C GLY A 50 -4.63 -1.78 2.51
N LEU A 51 -3.81 -1.90 1.46
CA LEU A 51 -2.36 -2.02 1.56
C LEU A 51 -1.73 -0.73 2.11
N ASN A 52 -2.11 0.44 1.62
CA ASN A 52 -1.62 1.72 2.13
C ASN A 52 -1.98 1.91 3.60
N LEU A 53 -3.23 1.60 3.97
CA LEU A 53 -3.66 1.67 5.37
C LEU A 53 -2.86 0.71 6.26
N ALA A 54 -2.54 -0.49 5.78
CA ALA A 54 -1.72 -1.45 6.53
C ALA A 54 -0.29 -0.93 6.76
N MET A 55 0.31 -0.26 5.77
CA MET A 55 1.60 0.40 5.93
C MET A 55 1.54 1.50 6.99
N ASP A 56 0.51 2.36 6.95
CA ASP A 56 0.34 3.44 7.93
C ASP A 56 0.12 2.90 9.35
N VAL A 57 -0.69 1.85 9.50
CA VAL A 57 -0.95 1.16 10.77
C VAL A 57 0.34 0.52 11.33
N SER A 58 1.15 -0.08 10.46
CA SER A 58 2.44 -0.66 10.83
C SER A 58 3.43 0.43 11.28
N ARG A 59 3.59 1.50 10.49
CA ARG A 59 4.45 2.65 10.82
C ARG A 59 4.07 3.35 12.12
N ALA A 60 2.77 3.36 12.44
CA ALA A 60 2.27 3.88 13.71
C ALA A 60 2.51 2.93 14.91
N GLY A 61 3.10 1.74 14.70
CA GLY A 61 3.39 0.75 15.74
C GLY A 61 2.13 0.11 16.33
N VAL A 62 0.99 0.20 15.64
CA VAL A 62 -0.29 -0.34 16.14
C VAL A 62 -0.27 -1.86 16.16
N LEU A 63 0.32 -2.49 15.13
CA LEU A 63 0.39 -3.96 15.04
C LEU A 63 1.16 -4.56 16.21
N GLU A 64 2.31 -3.98 16.55
CA GLU A 64 3.14 -4.42 17.69
C GLU A 64 2.41 -4.22 19.01
N ARG A 65 1.77 -3.05 19.22
CA ARG A 65 1.04 -2.75 20.45
C ARG A 65 -0.15 -3.67 20.69
N THR A 66 -0.83 -4.06 19.63
CA THR A 66 -2.01 -4.95 19.71
C THR A 66 -1.66 -6.43 19.60
N GLY A 67 -0.41 -6.76 19.26
CA GLY A 67 0.03 -8.14 19.02
C GLY A 67 -0.58 -8.75 17.75
N THR A 68 -1.03 -7.92 16.82
CA THR A 68 -1.71 -8.34 15.60
C THR A 68 -0.71 -8.57 14.47
N ARG A 69 -0.76 -9.71 13.81
CA ARG A 69 0.12 -10.03 12.67
C ARG A 69 -0.45 -9.50 11.37
N LEU A 70 0.43 -9.05 10.47
CA LEU A 70 0.05 -8.82 9.08
C LEU A 70 0.00 -10.17 8.34
N LEU A 71 -1.12 -10.44 7.67
CA LEU A 71 -1.32 -11.65 6.87
C LEU A 71 -1.26 -11.31 5.38
N GLY A 72 -0.76 -12.25 4.58
CA GLY A 72 -0.58 -12.07 3.14
C GLY A 72 0.78 -11.46 2.81
N THR A 73 0.81 -10.38 2.04
CA THR A 73 2.06 -9.77 1.57
C THR A 73 2.78 -9.03 2.70
N PRO A 74 4.07 -9.30 2.95
CA PRO A 74 4.88 -8.55 3.92
C PRO A 74 4.96 -7.06 3.57
N ILE A 75 5.11 -6.21 4.60
CA ILE A 75 5.23 -4.75 4.43
C ILE A 75 6.39 -4.39 3.50
N GLU A 76 7.54 -5.02 3.66
CA GLU A 76 8.72 -4.77 2.84
C GLU A 76 8.46 -5.04 1.35
N SER A 77 7.65 -6.06 1.06
CA SER A 77 7.27 -6.39 -0.34
C SER A 77 6.26 -5.38 -0.90
N ILE A 78 5.37 -4.86 -0.07
CA ILE A 78 4.43 -3.81 -0.46
C ILE A 78 5.19 -2.51 -0.75
N GLU A 79 6.09 -2.10 0.13
CA GLU A 79 6.93 -0.91 -0.05
C GLU A 79 7.84 -1.01 -1.27
N MET A 80 8.40 -2.19 -1.52
CA MET A 80 9.23 -2.45 -2.69
C MET A 80 8.44 -2.37 -3.99
N ALA A 81 7.20 -2.87 -4.01
CA ALA A 81 6.34 -2.83 -5.19
C ALA A 81 5.76 -1.43 -5.47
N ASP A 82 5.57 -0.63 -4.43
CA ASP A 82 5.03 0.73 -4.52
C ASP A 82 6.10 1.75 -4.96
N ASP A 83 7.35 1.52 -4.59
CA ASP A 83 8.50 2.32 -4.99
C ASP A 83 9.03 1.85 -6.34
N ARG A 84 8.82 2.65 -7.38
CA ARG A 84 9.20 2.31 -8.76
C ARG A 84 10.71 2.11 -8.94
N GLU A 85 11.52 2.85 -8.21
CA GLU A 85 12.99 2.74 -8.27
C GLU A 85 13.45 1.44 -7.64
N ARG A 86 13.00 1.15 -6.43
CA ARG A 86 13.30 -0.11 -5.73
C ARG A 86 12.79 -1.32 -6.49
N PHE A 87 11.61 -1.21 -7.11
CA PHE A 87 11.06 -2.31 -7.92
C PHE A 87 11.90 -2.57 -9.18
N ARG A 88 12.37 -1.51 -9.86
CA ARG A 88 13.29 -1.62 -10.99
C ARG A 88 14.60 -2.29 -10.58
N ASP A 89 15.21 -1.84 -9.49
CA ASP A 89 16.47 -2.39 -8.98
C ASP A 89 16.32 -3.86 -8.59
N LEU A 90 15.17 -4.24 -8.04
CA LEU A 90 14.83 -5.64 -7.79
C LEU A 90 14.79 -6.45 -9.09
N LEU A 91 14.06 -5.97 -10.11
CA LEU A 91 13.97 -6.65 -11.41
C LEU A 91 15.34 -6.83 -12.05
N ASP A 92 16.19 -5.80 -11.99
CA ASP A 92 17.56 -5.87 -12.49
C ASP A 92 18.38 -6.92 -11.74
N SER A 93 18.28 -6.96 -10.43
CA SER A 93 19.00 -7.91 -9.56
C SER A 93 18.67 -9.38 -9.85
N ILE A 94 17.44 -9.65 -10.30
CA ILE A 94 16.97 -11.01 -10.65
C ILE A 94 17.01 -11.28 -12.16
N GLY A 95 17.55 -10.35 -12.96
CA GLY A 95 17.68 -10.49 -14.41
C GLY A 95 16.36 -10.49 -15.17
N GLN A 96 15.32 -9.87 -14.61
CA GLN A 96 14.02 -9.76 -15.29
C GLN A 96 13.97 -8.49 -16.13
N PRO A 97 13.45 -8.57 -17.38
CA PRO A 97 13.33 -7.40 -18.23
C PRO A 97 12.25 -6.45 -17.70
N PHE A 98 12.52 -5.16 -17.76
CA PHE A 98 11.58 -4.10 -17.46
C PHE A 98 11.62 -3.00 -18.53
N ALA A 99 10.57 -2.21 -18.63
CA ALA A 99 10.52 -1.11 -19.58
C ALA A 99 11.57 -0.05 -19.22
N PRO A 100 12.36 0.46 -20.19
CA PRO A 100 13.26 1.57 -19.95
C PRO A 100 12.52 2.74 -19.30
N SER A 101 13.04 3.23 -18.19
CA SER A 101 12.42 4.32 -17.45
C SER A 101 13.48 5.23 -16.84
N VAL A 102 13.20 6.53 -16.80
CA VAL A 102 14.03 7.54 -16.17
C VAL A 102 13.15 8.36 -15.23
N ILE A 103 13.64 8.58 -14.01
CA ILE A 103 12.97 9.46 -13.06
C ILE A 103 13.25 10.89 -13.45
N VAL A 104 12.17 11.67 -13.56
CA VAL A 104 12.22 13.11 -13.87
C VAL A 104 11.87 13.87 -12.61
N GLU A 105 12.85 14.56 -12.03
CA GLU A 105 12.69 15.42 -10.86
C GLU A 105 12.87 16.88 -11.25
N GLY A 106 12.15 17.77 -10.59
CA GLY A 106 12.28 19.23 -10.74
C GLY A 106 11.29 19.95 -9.83
N GLU A 107 11.75 20.99 -9.17
CA GLU A 107 10.90 21.84 -8.30
C GLU A 107 10.03 22.79 -9.13
N THR A 108 10.53 23.23 -10.29
CA THR A 108 9.84 24.12 -11.20
C THR A 108 9.38 23.41 -12.49
N GLU A 109 8.42 24.02 -13.18
CA GLU A 109 7.92 23.50 -14.46
C GLU A 109 9.01 23.50 -15.55
N GLU A 110 9.88 24.51 -15.54
CA GLU A 110 11.01 24.62 -16.48
C GLU A 110 12.04 23.52 -16.24
N GLU A 111 12.41 23.26 -14.98
CA GLU A 111 13.33 22.16 -14.63
C GLU A 111 12.78 20.82 -15.03
N ARG A 112 11.49 20.56 -14.77
CA ARG A 112 10.81 19.32 -15.20
C ARG A 112 10.80 19.18 -16.71
N ALA A 113 10.55 20.24 -17.46
CA ALA A 113 10.56 20.20 -18.93
C ALA A 113 11.95 19.84 -19.48
N VAL A 114 13.03 20.44 -18.94
CA VAL A 114 14.40 20.13 -19.32
C VAL A 114 14.79 18.71 -18.96
N ALA A 115 14.44 18.25 -17.76
CA ALA A 115 14.70 16.91 -17.30
C ALA A 115 13.92 15.86 -18.13
N THR A 116 12.67 16.16 -18.50
CA THR A 116 11.86 15.32 -19.38
C THR A 116 12.49 15.15 -20.76
N ALA A 117 12.95 16.25 -21.38
CA ALA A 117 13.61 16.19 -22.68
C ALA A 117 14.87 15.30 -22.64
N ARG A 118 15.70 15.45 -21.61
CA ARG A 118 16.88 14.59 -21.39
C ARG A 118 16.52 13.13 -21.18
N ALA A 119 15.42 12.87 -20.47
CA ALA A 119 14.93 11.53 -20.24
C ALA A 119 14.51 10.84 -21.54
N PHE A 120 13.80 11.53 -22.42
CA PHE A 120 13.44 11.02 -23.75
C PHE A 120 14.68 10.66 -24.60
N ASP A 121 15.68 11.54 -24.60
CA ASP A 121 16.94 11.27 -25.32
C ASP A 121 17.67 10.03 -24.75
N ALA A 122 17.65 9.83 -23.44
CA ALA A 122 18.29 8.69 -22.77
C ALA A 122 17.57 7.36 -23.02
N ILE A 123 16.23 7.37 -23.20
CA ILE A 123 15.44 6.16 -23.47
C ILE A 123 15.52 5.76 -24.95
N GLY A 124 15.91 6.67 -25.84
CA GLY A 124 16.20 6.34 -27.25
C GLY A 124 14.94 6.14 -28.09
N THR A 125 13.95 7.00 -27.98
CA THR A 125 12.77 7.03 -28.86
C THR A 125 12.99 7.89 -30.07
#